data_a09e9086fc1e9710290abe792cd8d0ee
#
_entry.id   a09e9086fc1e9710290abe792cd8d0ee
#
_cell.length_a   1.000
_cell.length_b   1.000
_cell.length_c   1.000
_cell.angle_alpha   90.00
_cell.angle_beta   90.00
_cell.angle_gamma   90.00
#
_symmetry.space_group_name_H-M   'P 1'
#
loop_
_entity.id
_entity.type
_entity.pdbx_description
1 polymer ?
#
loop_
_entity_poly.entity_id
_entity_poly.type
_entity_poly.pdbx_seq_one_letter_code
_entity_poly.pdbx_strand_id
1 'polypeptide(L)'
;TLEERIRTAYQLGPGAALEAFLGAPTFADVEAVSEYAARTVALDERTLAGAALARDAALAAQGRAERRLEALRPELERLRRSLARIRAELEEAEAAAARAGAQAAWLAAQRLALAGAEARAVGWEDLRTLTWGEDQAPYLALLGPTGGRTCEIPPGLVATGETFSGYASWYGWEFGGQPTAMGAIFDPTLFTAANRWLPMGTFLRVRAGDRCAIVLVNDRGPYGRLERVLDLSKAAAEYLGVGVTWVQAEVLVVAPPA
;
A
#
# COMPACT_ATOMS: atom_id res chain seq x y z
N THR A 1 -12.31 1.02 -55.24
CA THR A 1 -12.87 -0.37 -55.28
C THR A 1 -14.12 -0.49 -54.41
N LEU A 2 -14.94 -1.54 -54.59
CA LEU A 2 -16.13 -1.79 -53.76
C LEU A 2 -15.76 -1.91 -52.26
N GLU A 3 -14.64 -2.57 -51.94
CA GLU A 3 -14.13 -2.72 -50.55
C GLU A 3 -13.80 -1.36 -49.89
N GLU A 4 -13.21 -0.43 -50.62
CA GLU A 4 -12.94 0.92 -50.12
C GLU A 4 -14.22 1.70 -49.82
N ARG A 5 -15.23 1.57 -50.68
CA ARG A 5 -16.53 2.21 -50.46
C ARG A 5 -17.28 1.64 -49.25
N ILE A 6 -17.24 0.32 -49.08
CA ILE A 6 -17.82 -0.37 -47.90
C ILE A 6 -17.11 0.05 -46.62
N ARG A 7 -15.78 0.11 -46.61
CA ARG A 7 -14.99 0.56 -45.44
C ARG A 7 -15.29 2.01 -45.08
N THR A 8 -15.42 2.88 -46.10
CA THR A 8 -15.76 4.31 -45.93
C THR A 8 -17.20 4.45 -45.39
N ALA A 9 -18.13 3.67 -45.88
CA ALA A 9 -19.52 3.66 -45.40
C ALA A 9 -19.59 3.24 -43.91
N TYR A 10 -18.81 2.25 -43.49
CA TYR A 10 -18.74 1.86 -42.10
C TYR A 10 -18.18 2.96 -41.19
N GLN A 11 -17.16 3.69 -41.63
CA GLN A 11 -16.55 4.77 -40.87
C GLN A 11 -17.44 6.01 -40.76
N LEU A 12 -18.28 6.27 -41.75
CA LEU A 12 -19.14 7.44 -41.82
C LEU A 12 -20.57 7.27 -41.27
N GLY A 13 -20.93 6.06 -40.85
CA GLY A 13 -22.18 5.73 -40.20
C GLY A 13 -23.34 5.32 -41.15
N PRO A 14 -24.58 5.18 -40.64
CA PRO A 14 -25.71 4.54 -41.35
C PRO A 14 -26.10 5.22 -42.66
N GLY A 15 -25.90 6.53 -42.79
CA GLY A 15 -26.18 7.26 -43.99
C GLY A 15 -25.29 6.89 -45.19
N ALA A 16 -24.03 6.64 -44.94
CA ALA A 16 -23.06 6.23 -45.93
C ALA A 16 -23.26 4.78 -46.43
N ALA A 17 -23.80 3.90 -45.57
CA ALA A 17 -24.19 2.55 -45.96
C ALA A 17 -25.34 2.58 -46.99
N LEU A 18 -26.29 3.50 -46.81
CA LEU A 18 -27.39 3.70 -47.74
C LEU A 18 -26.90 4.26 -49.09
N GLU A 19 -25.95 5.21 -49.06
CA GLU A 19 -25.33 5.73 -50.30
C GLU A 19 -24.55 4.65 -51.05
N ALA A 20 -23.83 3.80 -50.36
CA ALA A 20 -23.11 2.65 -50.94
C ALA A 20 -24.10 1.67 -51.63
N PHE A 21 -25.25 1.42 -51.00
CA PHE A 21 -26.33 0.58 -51.53
C PHE A 21 -26.97 1.17 -52.79
N LEU A 22 -27.34 2.46 -52.74
CA LEU A 22 -27.95 3.14 -53.86
C LEU A 22 -27.00 3.39 -55.04
N GLY A 23 -25.70 3.41 -54.80
CA GLY A 23 -24.65 3.59 -55.81
C GLY A 23 -24.03 2.31 -56.34
N ALA A 24 -24.56 1.11 -56.00
CA ALA A 24 -24.04 -0.16 -56.45
C ALA A 24 -24.28 -0.38 -57.96
N PRO A 25 -23.26 -0.61 -58.79
CA PRO A 25 -23.40 -0.64 -60.24
C PRO A 25 -23.99 -1.96 -60.78
N THR A 26 -23.95 -3.02 -60.00
CA THR A 26 -24.46 -4.34 -60.38
C THR A 26 -25.28 -4.99 -59.26
N PHE A 27 -26.14 -5.99 -59.64
CA PHE A 27 -26.92 -6.74 -58.65
C PHE A 27 -26.04 -7.53 -57.65
N ALA A 28 -24.90 -8.04 -58.12
CA ALA A 28 -23.92 -8.71 -57.25
C ALA A 28 -23.29 -7.73 -56.22
N ASP A 29 -23.11 -6.48 -56.54
CA ASP A 29 -22.63 -5.45 -55.62
C ASP A 29 -23.69 -5.12 -54.56
N VAL A 30 -24.97 -5.09 -54.94
CA VAL A 30 -26.12 -4.92 -54.04
C VAL A 30 -26.17 -6.08 -53.02
N GLU A 31 -26.00 -7.31 -53.47
CA GLU A 31 -25.98 -8.51 -52.63
C GLU A 31 -24.79 -8.47 -51.64
N ALA A 32 -23.59 -8.13 -52.09
CA ALA A 32 -22.40 -7.98 -51.29
C ALA A 32 -22.52 -6.90 -50.19
N VAL A 33 -23.10 -5.73 -50.54
CA VAL A 33 -23.35 -4.66 -49.56
C VAL A 33 -24.39 -5.07 -48.55
N SER A 34 -25.45 -5.75 -48.98
CA SER A 34 -26.51 -6.27 -48.11
C SER A 34 -25.99 -7.31 -47.12
N GLU A 35 -25.17 -8.28 -47.58
CA GLU A 35 -24.57 -9.28 -46.74
C GLU A 35 -23.60 -8.68 -45.71
N TYR A 36 -22.77 -7.69 -46.15
CA TYR A 36 -21.88 -6.98 -45.26
C TYR A 36 -22.65 -6.18 -44.19
N ALA A 37 -23.71 -5.47 -44.57
CA ALA A 37 -24.55 -4.72 -43.65
C ALA A 37 -25.20 -5.65 -42.62
N ALA A 38 -25.73 -6.78 -43.04
CA ALA A 38 -26.32 -7.79 -42.14
C ALA A 38 -25.30 -8.35 -41.14
N ARG A 39 -24.06 -8.63 -41.58
CA ARG A 39 -22.98 -9.11 -40.70
C ARG A 39 -22.56 -8.03 -39.70
N THR A 40 -22.51 -6.77 -40.11
CA THR A 40 -22.16 -5.63 -39.24
C THR A 40 -23.20 -5.41 -38.16
N VAL A 41 -24.48 -5.41 -38.53
CA VAL A 41 -25.60 -5.31 -37.55
C VAL A 41 -25.54 -6.47 -36.54
N ALA A 42 -25.33 -7.72 -37.01
CA ALA A 42 -25.22 -8.85 -36.11
C ALA A 42 -24.02 -8.81 -35.16
N LEU A 43 -22.90 -8.17 -35.59
CA LEU A 43 -21.75 -7.93 -34.76
C LEU A 43 -22.02 -6.87 -33.71
N ASP A 44 -22.66 -5.78 -34.10
CA ASP A 44 -23.05 -4.69 -33.20
C ASP A 44 -24.06 -5.16 -32.15
N GLU A 45 -25.05 -5.97 -32.53
CA GLU A 45 -26.00 -6.58 -31.59
C GLU A 45 -25.30 -7.46 -30.55
N ARG A 46 -24.32 -8.27 -30.97
CA ARG A 46 -23.53 -9.11 -30.05
C ARG A 46 -22.69 -8.27 -29.11
N THR A 47 -22.09 -7.21 -29.63
CA THR A 47 -21.27 -6.26 -28.84
C THR A 47 -22.14 -5.53 -27.82
N LEU A 48 -23.32 -5.06 -28.22
CA LEU A 48 -24.27 -4.42 -27.32
C LEU A 48 -24.82 -5.37 -26.26
N ALA A 49 -25.13 -6.63 -26.64
CA ALA A 49 -25.56 -7.65 -25.69
C ALA A 49 -24.44 -7.99 -24.69
N GLY A 50 -23.19 -8.11 -25.17
CA GLY A 50 -22.01 -8.31 -24.31
C GLY A 50 -21.79 -7.15 -23.33
N ALA A 51 -21.93 -5.92 -23.82
CA ALA A 51 -21.82 -4.71 -22.99
C ALA A 51 -22.93 -4.63 -21.94
N ALA A 52 -24.16 -4.99 -22.29
CA ALA A 52 -25.28 -5.06 -21.36
C ALA A 52 -25.04 -6.09 -20.24
N LEU A 53 -24.58 -7.30 -20.59
CA LEU A 53 -24.23 -8.34 -19.62
C LEU A 53 -23.08 -7.90 -18.69
N ALA A 54 -22.06 -7.27 -19.26
CA ALA A 54 -20.94 -6.74 -18.48
C ALA A 54 -21.38 -5.64 -17.51
N ARG A 55 -22.25 -4.74 -17.96
CA ARG A 55 -22.84 -3.69 -17.11
C ARG A 55 -23.65 -4.30 -15.96
N ASP A 56 -24.49 -5.28 -16.26
CA ASP A 56 -25.36 -5.91 -15.25
C ASP A 56 -24.54 -6.71 -14.23
N ALA A 57 -23.46 -7.35 -14.69
CA ALA A 57 -22.49 -8.01 -13.81
C ALA A 57 -21.76 -7.00 -12.92
N ALA A 58 -21.36 -5.86 -13.46
CA ALA A 58 -20.73 -4.78 -12.70
C ALA A 58 -21.67 -4.18 -11.64
N LEU A 59 -22.93 -3.90 -12.00
CA LEU A 59 -23.94 -3.43 -11.06
C LEU A 59 -24.21 -4.45 -9.93
N ALA A 60 -24.28 -5.72 -10.28
CA ALA A 60 -24.42 -6.78 -9.28
C ALA A 60 -23.19 -6.90 -8.35
N ALA A 61 -21.99 -6.73 -8.90
CA ALA A 61 -20.75 -6.70 -8.11
C ALA A 61 -20.71 -5.49 -7.18
N GLN A 62 -21.07 -4.31 -7.69
CA GLN A 62 -21.18 -3.10 -6.87
C GLN A 62 -22.17 -3.29 -5.71
N GLY A 63 -23.36 -3.79 -5.96
CA GLY A 63 -24.36 -4.05 -4.92
C GLY A 63 -23.91 -5.10 -3.89
N ARG A 64 -23.07 -6.07 -4.29
CA ARG A 64 -22.45 -6.99 -3.33
C ARG A 64 -21.40 -6.30 -2.47
N ALA A 65 -20.58 -5.43 -3.06
CA ALA A 65 -19.58 -4.67 -2.35
C ALA A 65 -20.21 -3.69 -1.35
N GLU A 66 -21.26 -2.97 -1.76
CA GLU A 66 -22.00 -2.06 -0.88
C GLU A 66 -22.60 -2.78 0.33
N ARG A 67 -23.25 -3.94 0.12
CA ARG A 67 -23.78 -4.75 1.22
C ARG A 67 -22.68 -5.26 2.15
N ARG A 68 -21.51 -5.59 1.61
CA ARG A 68 -20.37 -6.04 2.41
C ARG A 68 -19.78 -4.91 3.24
N LEU A 69 -19.68 -3.72 2.67
CA LEU A 69 -19.29 -2.51 3.39
C LEU A 69 -20.28 -2.19 4.53
N GLU A 70 -21.57 -2.26 4.25
CA GLU A 70 -22.60 -2.01 5.25
C GLU A 70 -22.55 -3.03 6.41
N ALA A 71 -22.31 -4.30 6.11
CA ALA A 71 -22.16 -5.34 7.11
C ALA A 71 -20.90 -5.18 7.99
N LEU A 72 -19.84 -4.57 7.45
CA LEU A 72 -18.60 -4.30 8.20
C LEU A 72 -18.67 -3.03 9.07
N ARG A 73 -19.57 -2.09 8.76
CA ARG A 73 -19.72 -0.84 9.53
C ARG A 73 -19.88 -1.05 11.03
N PRO A 74 -20.79 -1.93 11.52
CA PRO A 74 -20.96 -2.10 12.97
C PRO A 74 -19.72 -2.70 13.66
N GLU A 75 -18.95 -3.55 12.98
CA GLU A 75 -17.68 -4.06 13.51
C GLU A 75 -16.63 -2.96 13.59
N LEU A 76 -16.53 -2.14 12.56
CA LEU A 76 -15.64 -0.98 12.53
C LEU A 76 -15.97 0.01 13.65
N GLU A 77 -17.27 0.27 13.89
CA GLU A 77 -17.72 1.15 14.98
C GLU A 77 -17.46 0.55 16.38
N ARG A 78 -17.54 -0.77 16.51
CA ARG A 78 -17.16 -1.43 17.78
C ARG A 78 -15.67 -1.32 18.03
N LEU A 79 -14.85 -1.57 17.00
CA LEU A 79 -13.40 -1.42 17.08
C LEU A 79 -13.00 0.03 17.39
N ARG A 80 -13.60 1.02 16.71
CA ARG A 80 -13.35 2.44 16.99
C ARG A 80 -13.66 2.81 18.43
N ARG A 81 -14.79 2.35 18.97
CA ARG A 81 -15.16 2.60 20.38
C ARG A 81 -14.21 1.93 21.37
N SER A 82 -13.77 0.71 21.06
CA SER A 82 -12.78 0.01 21.88
C SER A 82 -11.45 0.75 21.88
N LEU A 83 -10.97 1.17 20.70
CA LEU A 83 -9.74 1.95 20.57
C LEU A 83 -9.83 3.32 21.24
N ALA A 84 -10.97 4.00 21.14
CA ALA A 84 -11.18 5.28 21.84
C ALA A 84 -11.09 5.12 23.37
N ARG A 85 -11.63 4.00 23.90
CA ARG A 85 -11.52 3.70 25.34
C ARG A 85 -10.06 3.44 25.74
N ILE A 86 -9.37 2.60 25.00
CA ILE A 86 -7.96 2.28 25.26
C ILE A 86 -7.09 3.53 25.16
N ARG A 87 -7.38 4.43 24.19
CA ARG A 87 -6.68 5.72 24.11
C ARG A 87 -6.91 6.59 25.33
N ALA A 88 -8.16 6.70 25.80
CA ALA A 88 -8.47 7.48 26.99
C ALA A 88 -7.78 6.91 28.25
N GLU A 89 -7.78 5.59 28.40
CA GLU A 89 -7.07 4.90 29.48
C GLU A 89 -5.54 5.12 29.39
N LEU A 90 -5.00 5.16 28.17
CA LEU A 90 -3.59 5.42 27.93
C LEU A 90 -3.23 6.88 28.23
N GLU A 91 -4.05 7.84 27.79
CA GLU A 91 -3.86 9.27 28.09
C GLU A 91 -3.90 9.54 29.60
N GLU A 92 -4.80 8.88 30.33
CA GLU A 92 -4.85 8.96 31.78
C GLU A 92 -3.60 8.36 32.45
N ALA A 93 -3.12 7.22 31.93
CA ALA A 93 -1.87 6.60 32.36
C ALA A 93 -0.64 7.45 32.02
N GLU A 94 -0.60 8.07 30.84
CA GLU A 94 0.45 9.01 30.42
C GLU A 94 0.48 10.25 31.33
N ALA A 95 -0.68 10.82 31.67
CA ALA A 95 -0.79 11.95 32.58
C ALA A 95 -0.34 11.58 34.01
N ALA A 96 -0.56 10.35 34.44
CA ALA A 96 -0.04 9.83 35.70
C ALA A 96 1.46 9.60 35.68
N ALA A 97 2.00 9.12 34.55
CA ALA A 97 3.41 8.83 34.35
C ALA A 97 4.26 10.10 34.10
N ALA A 98 3.70 11.13 33.46
CA ALA A 98 4.35 12.44 33.33
C ALA A 98 4.68 13.05 34.72
N ARG A 99 3.89 12.68 35.75
CA ARG A 99 4.17 13.02 37.14
C ARG A 99 5.31 12.20 37.76
N ALA A 100 5.67 11.06 37.18
CA ALA A 100 6.70 10.15 37.68
C ALA A 100 8.00 10.15 36.87
N GLY A 101 8.12 10.91 35.82
CA GLY A 101 9.37 11.24 35.08
C GLY A 101 10.01 10.14 34.22
N ALA A 102 9.79 8.86 34.49
CA ALA A 102 10.55 7.75 33.88
C ALA A 102 9.78 6.90 32.85
N GLN A 103 8.48 7.09 32.71
CA GLN A 103 7.61 6.19 31.93
C GLN A 103 7.20 6.72 30.52
N ALA A 104 7.54 7.94 30.17
CA ALA A 104 7.06 8.58 28.94
C ALA A 104 7.46 7.81 27.65
N ALA A 105 8.67 7.28 27.57
CA ALA A 105 9.15 6.54 26.40
C ALA A 105 8.45 5.19 26.23
N TRP A 106 8.17 4.48 27.33
CA TRP A 106 7.46 3.20 27.28
C TRP A 106 5.99 3.37 26.86
N LEU A 107 5.32 4.39 27.38
CA LEU A 107 3.93 4.71 27.02
C LEU A 107 3.81 5.20 25.56
N ALA A 108 4.79 5.95 25.07
CA ALA A 108 4.86 6.31 23.65
C ALA A 108 4.99 5.08 22.75
N ALA A 109 5.80 4.10 23.15
CA ALA A 109 5.92 2.84 22.42
C ALA A 109 4.61 2.02 22.44
N GLN A 110 3.89 2.01 23.56
CA GLN A 110 2.56 1.38 23.67
C GLN A 110 1.53 2.09 22.75
N ARG A 111 1.54 3.41 22.71
CA ARG A 111 0.70 4.21 21.83
C ARG A 111 0.94 3.89 20.36
N LEU A 112 2.20 3.77 19.96
CA LEU A 112 2.58 3.38 18.60
C LEU A 112 2.18 1.94 18.28
N ALA A 113 2.25 1.03 19.23
CA ALA A 113 1.79 -0.35 19.05
C ALA A 113 0.26 -0.41 18.82
N LEU A 114 -0.51 0.39 19.56
CA LEU A 114 -1.96 0.52 19.37
C LEU A 114 -2.29 1.15 18.02
N ALA A 115 -1.59 2.21 17.63
CA ALA A 115 -1.74 2.83 16.33
C ALA A 115 -1.42 1.86 15.18
N GLY A 116 -0.40 1.01 15.34
CA GLY A 116 -0.10 -0.06 14.40
C GLY A 116 -1.17 -1.17 14.34
N ALA A 117 -1.86 -1.45 15.44
CA ALA A 117 -2.99 -2.38 15.48
C ALA A 117 -4.23 -1.78 14.76
N GLU A 118 -4.49 -0.50 14.96
CA GLU A 118 -5.54 0.25 14.24
C GLU A 118 -5.28 0.27 12.73
N ALA A 119 -4.06 0.55 12.32
CA ALA A 119 -3.64 0.53 10.94
C ALA A 119 -3.85 -0.84 10.27
N ARG A 120 -3.61 -1.94 10.99
CA ARG A 120 -3.90 -3.30 10.51
C ARG A 120 -5.39 -3.59 10.35
N ALA A 121 -6.25 -2.95 11.13
CA ALA A 121 -7.70 -3.12 11.06
C ALA A 121 -8.34 -2.36 9.89
N VAL A 122 -7.73 -1.27 9.43
CA VAL A 122 -8.26 -0.40 8.36
C VAL A 122 -7.97 -0.94 6.96
N GLY A 123 -6.98 -1.80 6.83
CA GLY A 123 -6.52 -2.29 5.52
C GLY A 123 -5.39 -1.46 4.94
N TRP A 124 -4.54 -2.10 4.16
CA TRP A 124 -3.26 -1.53 3.73
C TRP A 124 -3.35 -0.40 2.68
N GLU A 125 -4.43 -0.32 1.91
CA GLU A 125 -4.66 0.77 0.93
C GLU A 125 -4.87 2.11 1.63
N ASP A 126 -5.60 2.11 2.74
CA ASP A 126 -5.89 3.30 3.53
C ASP A 126 -4.68 3.72 4.39
N LEU A 127 -3.74 2.80 4.66
CA LEU A 127 -2.51 3.08 5.39
C LEU A 127 -1.59 4.07 4.66
N ARG A 128 -1.72 4.20 3.34
CA ARG A 128 -0.94 5.16 2.54
C ARG A 128 -1.22 6.61 2.91
N THR A 129 -2.40 6.90 3.42
CA THR A 129 -2.86 8.27 3.71
C THR A 129 -2.72 8.65 5.18
N LEU A 130 -2.43 7.68 6.06
CA LEU A 130 -2.27 7.93 7.49
C LEU A 130 -0.86 8.44 7.79
N THR A 131 -0.78 9.68 8.24
CA THR A 131 0.41 10.26 8.85
C THR A 131 0.23 10.27 10.36
N TRP A 132 1.26 9.85 11.10
CA TRP A 132 1.18 9.68 12.55
C TRP A 132 1.57 10.95 13.32
N GLY A 133 2.23 11.91 12.64
CA GLY A 133 2.64 13.19 13.22
C GLY A 133 3.67 13.08 14.35
N GLU A 134 4.39 11.95 14.41
CA GLU A 134 5.37 11.67 15.46
C GLU A 134 6.77 12.15 15.07
N ASP A 135 7.49 12.70 16.03
CA ASP A 135 8.90 13.02 15.87
C ASP A 135 9.75 11.73 15.96
N GLN A 136 10.54 11.46 14.93
CA GLN A 136 11.43 10.29 14.90
C GLN A 136 12.74 10.49 15.70
N ALA A 137 13.11 11.72 16.07
CA ALA A 137 14.38 11.99 16.71
C ALA A 137 14.59 11.24 18.04
N PRO A 138 13.60 11.12 18.94
CA PRO A 138 13.73 10.33 20.15
C PRO A 138 13.99 8.84 19.88
N TYR A 139 13.41 8.30 18.81
CA TYR A 139 13.62 6.90 18.41
C TYR A 139 14.99 6.68 17.81
N LEU A 140 15.43 7.58 16.92
CA LEU A 140 16.76 7.51 16.32
C LEU A 140 17.88 7.61 17.36
N ALA A 141 17.66 8.35 18.45
CA ALA A 141 18.59 8.42 19.57
C ALA A 141 18.82 7.05 20.22
N LEU A 142 17.83 6.15 20.22
CA LEU A 142 17.97 4.78 20.75
C LEU A 142 18.90 3.89 19.92
N LEU A 143 19.21 4.25 18.66
CA LEU A 143 20.21 3.56 17.87
C LEU A 143 21.65 3.81 18.38
N GLY A 144 21.80 4.74 19.31
CA GLY A 144 23.06 5.05 19.96
C GLY A 144 24.12 5.61 19.01
N PRO A 145 25.41 5.62 19.43
CA PRO A 145 26.49 6.24 18.66
C PRO A 145 26.79 5.53 17.34
N THR A 146 26.35 4.28 17.15
CA THR A 146 26.52 3.56 15.90
C THR A 146 25.51 3.97 14.83
N GLY A 147 24.43 4.68 15.21
CA GLY A 147 23.32 5.04 14.33
C GLY A 147 22.66 3.84 13.65
N GLY A 148 22.70 2.66 14.29
CA GLY A 148 22.14 1.41 13.76
C GLY A 148 23.15 0.51 13.03
N ARG A 149 24.40 0.92 12.85
CA ARG A 149 25.47 0.11 12.20
C ARG A 149 26.04 -0.93 13.17
N THR A 150 25.17 -1.81 13.65
CA THR A 150 25.51 -2.83 14.65
C THR A 150 24.56 -4.03 14.61
N CYS A 151 25.06 -5.17 15.08
CA CYS A 151 24.23 -6.34 15.42
C CYS A 151 23.86 -6.39 16.92
N GLU A 152 24.56 -5.64 17.74
CA GLU A 152 24.30 -5.58 19.17
C GLU A 152 23.07 -4.72 19.43
N ILE A 153 22.18 -5.20 20.28
CA ILE A 153 20.96 -4.46 20.63
C ILE A 153 21.38 -3.30 21.54
N PRO A 154 21.12 -2.03 21.13
CA PRO A 154 21.47 -0.89 21.96
C PRO A 154 20.76 -0.88 23.29
N PRO A 155 21.33 -0.27 24.33
CA PRO A 155 20.63 -0.04 25.59
C PRO A 155 19.29 0.69 25.35
N GLY A 156 18.23 0.20 26.01
CA GLY A 156 16.87 0.75 25.82
C GLY A 156 16.05 0.04 24.77
N LEU A 157 16.62 -0.92 24.03
CA LEU A 157 15.87 -1.83 23.16
C LEU A 157 15.93 -3.26 23.68
N VAL A 158 14.88 -4.04 23.45
CA VAL A 158 14.81 -5.47 23.78
C VAL A 158 14.23 -6.26 22.61
N ALA A 159 14.72 -7.49 22.41
CA ALA A 159 14.17 -8.40 21.43
C ALA A 159 12.84 -8.98 21.91
N THR A 160 11.83 -9.00 21.02
CA THR A 160 10.54 -9.64 21.32
C THR A 160 10.56 -11.15 21.10
N GLY A 161 11.56 -11.65 20.38
CA GLY A 161 11.61 -13.03 19.88
C GLY A 161 10.81 -13.23 18.58
N GLU A 162 10.03 -12.26 18.13
CA GLU A 162 9.37 -12.32 16.84
C GLU A 162 10.36 -12.09 15.70
N THR A 163 10.31 -12.97 14.70
CA THR A 163 11.15 -12.89 13.52
C THR A 163 10.33 -13.08 12.25
N PHE A 164 10.76 -12.46 11.18
CA PHE A 164 10.24 -12.71 9.85
C PHE A 164 11.36 -12.65 8.82
N SER A 165 11.11 -13.19 7.63
CA SER A 165 12.07 -13.15 6.53
C SER A 165 11.37 -12.94 5.20
N GLY A 166 12.10 -12.42 4.23
CA GLY A 166 11.61 -12.16 2.89
C GLY A 166 12.58 -11.27 2.12
N TYR A 167 12.18 -10.85 0.92
CA TYR A 167 13.01 -9.93 0.17
C TYR A 167 12.90 -8.51 0.75
N ALA A 168 14.05 -7.88 0.92
CA ALA A 168 14.15 -6.44 1.17
C ALA A 168 14.57 -5.74 -0.12
N SER A 169 14.03 -4.56 -0.34
CA SER A 169 14.50 -3.57 -1.30
C SER A 169 14.87 -2.28 -0.58
N TRP A 170 15.07 -1.20 -1.31
CA TRP A 170 15.45 0.08 -0.72
C TRP A 170 14.85 1.24 -1.52
N TYR A 171 14.74 2.39 -0.87
CA TYR A 171 14.34 3.67 -1.45
C TYR A 171 15.38 4.73 -1.03
N GLY A 172 15.58 5.72 -1.89
CA GLY A 172 16.75 6.57 -1.78
C GLY A 172 16.46 8.05 -1.96
N TRP A 173 17.41 8.74 -2.59
CA TRP A 173 17.44 10.19 -2.73
C TRP A 173 16.21 10.78 -3.41
N GLU A 174 15.55 10.02 -4.27
CA GLU A 174 14.33 10.40 -4.98
C GLU A 174 13.15 10.69 -4.03
N PHE A 175 13.19 10.13 -2.81
CA PHE A 175 12.20 10.37 -1.76
C PHE A 175 12.72 11.30 -0.65
N GLY A 176 13.99 11.73 -0.73
CA GLY A 176 14.59 12.63 0.25
C GLY A 176 13.79 13.92 0.42
N GLY A 177 13.54 14.32 1.66
CA GLY A 177 12.76 15.51 1.98
C GLY A 177 11.25 15.33 1.93
N GLN A 178 10.73 14.17 1.56
CA GLN A 178 9.30 13.86 1.60
C GLN A 178 8.88 13.36 2.98
N PRO A 179 7.61 13.58 3.39
CA PRO A 179 7.11 13.04 4.65
C PRO A 179 6.98 11.51 4.58
N THR A 180 7.43 10.85 5.63
CA THR A 180 7.18 9.42 5.87
C THR A 180 5.79 9.21 6.46
N ALA A 181 5.33 7.96 6.53
CA ALA A 181 4.08 7.64 7.19
C ALA A 181 4.09 7.95 8.70
N MET A 182 5.24 8.01 9.35
CA MET A 182 5.39 8.48 10.74
C MET A 182 5.17 9.99 10.88
N GLY A 183 5.24 10.76 9.78
CA GLY A 183 5.13 12.21 9.75
C GLY A 183 6.48 12.94 9.75
N ALA A 184 7.56 12.24 9.97
CA ALA A 184 8.91 12.78 9.90
C ALA A 184 9.36 12.95 8.44
N ILE A 185 10.31 13.82 8.20
CA ILE A 185 10.92 13.98 6.88
C ILE A 185 11.88 12.81 6.61
N PHE A 186 11.73 12.16 5.46
CA PHE A 186 12.64 11.09 5.06
C PHE A 186 14.04 11.61 4.77
N ASP A 187 15.01 11.04 5.46
CA ASP A 187 16.43 11.24 5.25
C ASP A 187 17.08 9.90 4.83
N PRO A 188 17.54 9.77 3.59
CA PRO A 188 18.15 8.54 3.08
C PRO A 188 19.46 8.15 3.77
N THR A 189 20.05 9.03 4.57
CA THR A 189 21.30 8.78 5.31
C THR A 189 21.09 8.12 6.67
N LEU A 190 19.86 8.10 7.16
CA LEU A 190 19.48 7.49 8.44
C LEU A 190 19.22 5.99 8.28
N PHE A 191 19.28 5.24 9.38
CA PHE A 191 18.98 3.81 9.41
C PHE A 191 17.51 3.59 9.71
N THR A 192 16.68 3.72 8.67
CA THR A 192 15.22 3.59 8.72
C THR A 192 14.72 2.56 7.72
N ALA A 193 13.47 2.17 7.87
CA ALA A 193 12.82 1.23 6.96
C ALA A 193 11.32 1.50 6.84
N ALA A 194 10.76 1.12 5.69
CA ALA A 194 9.33 1.00 5.49
C ALA A 194 8.88 -0.44 5.67
N ASN A 195 7.81 -0.64 6.42
CA ASN A 195 7.14 -1.92 6.58
C ASN A 195 5.63 -1.73 6.51
N ARG A 196 4.89 -2.75 6.00
CA ARG A 196 3.44 -2.61 5.74
C ARG A 196 2.61 -2.65 7.01
N TRP A 197 3.00 -3.47 7.98
CA TRP A 197 2.15 -3.85 9.12
C TRP A 197 2.74 -3.62 10.50
N LEU A 198 4.05 -3.49 10.63
CA LEU A 198 4.64 -3.21 11.93
C LEU A 198 4.26 -1.81 12.41
N PRO A 199 4.04 -1.63 13.71
CA PRO A 199 3.85 -0.31 14.31
C PRO A 199 4.98 0.64 13.92
N MET A 200 4.67 1.93 13.72
CA MET A 200 5.72 2.95 13.64
C MET A 200 6.48 3.00 14.97
N GLY A 201 7.77 3.30 14.90
CA GLY A 201 8.62 3.27 16.08
C GLY A 201 9.14 1.88 16.47
N THR A 202 8.72 0.80 15.76
CA THR A 202 9.32 -0.52 15.88
C THR A 202 10.75 -0.49 15.37
N PHE A 203 11.66 -1.19 16.05
CA PHE A 203 13.01 -1.40 15.56
C PHE A 203 13.15 -2.82 15.00
N LEU A 204 14.01 -2.97 14.01
CA LEU A 204 14.32 -4.25 13.41
C LEU A 204 15.82 -4.48 13.42
N ARG A 205 16.23 -5.63 13.93
CA ARG A 205 17.57 -6.16 13.69
C ARG A 205 17.55 -6.95 12.39
N VAL A 206 18.06 -6.35 11.33
CA VAL A 206 18.02 -6.88 9.96
C VAL A 206 19.36 -7.55 9.65
N ARG A 207 19.32 -8.79 9.19
CA ARG A 207 20.47 -9.56 8.72
C ARG A 207 20.36 -9.83 7.22
N ALA A 208 21.44 -9.55 6.52
CA ALA A 208 21.61 -9.84 5.09
C ALA A 208 22.97 -10.54 4.90
N GLY A 209 22.96 -11.86 4.75
CA GLY A 209 24.19 -12.66 4.82
C GLY A 209 24.91 -12.46 6.15
N ASP A 210 26.18 -12.09 6.08
CA ASP A 210 27.02 -11.85 7.26
C ASP A 210 26.89 -10.44 7.85
N ARG A 211 26.14 -9.56 7.20
CA ARG A 211 25.93 -8.18 7.64
C ARG A 211 24.65 -8.04 8.45
N CYS A 212 24.68 -7.08 9.37
CA CYS A 212 23.57 -6.85 10.26
C CYS A 212 23.48 -5.36 10.63
N ALA A 213 22.26 -4.86 10.75
CA ALA A 213 21.98 -3.50 11.17
C ALA A 213 20.71 -3.44 12.00
N ILE A 214 20.55 -2.37 12.77
CA ILE A 214 19.30 -2.03 13.44
C ILE A 214 18.70 -0.82 12.74
N VAL A 215 17.44 -0.93 12.33
CA VAL A 215 16.72 0.12 11.62
C VAL A 215 15.42 0.45 12.34
N LEU A 216 15.00 1.72 12.25
CA LEU A 216 13.71 2.21 12.74
C LEU A 216 12.65 2.07 11.65
N VAL A 217 11.52 1.45 11.95
CA VAL A 217 10.34 1.48 11.08
C VAL A 217 9.63 2.82 11.25
N ASN A 218 9.75 3.68 10.26
CA ASN A 218 9.15 5.02 10.24
C ASN A 218 8.29 5.29 9.02
N ASP A 219 8.16 4.29 8.11
CA ASP A 219 7.39 4.46 6.87
C ASP A 219 6.59 3.23 6.49
N ARG A 220 5.68 3.39 5.51
CA ARG A 220 4.85 2.33 4.94
C ARG A 220 5.35 1.90 3.56
N GLY A 221 5.39 0.61 3.37
CA GLY A 221 5.90 -0.08 2.17
C GLY A 221 6.50 -1.43 2.51
N PRO A 222 7.11 -2.13 1.54
CA PRO A 222 7.11 -1.85 0.10
C PRO A 222 5.73 -2.02 -0.54
N TYR A 223 5.42 -1.19 -1.51
CA TYR A 223 4.22 -1.31 -2.31
C TYR A 223 4.50 -2.07 -3.61
N GLY A 224 3.57 -2.88 -4.05
CA GLY A 224 3.67 -3.67 -5.27
C GLY A 224 3.88 -5.16 -5.00
N ARG A 225 5.10 -5.67 -5.10
CA ARG A 225 5.35 -7.12 -4.97
C ARG A 225 5.20 -7.60 -3.53
N LEU A 226 4.34 -8.60 -3.31
CA LEU A 226 4.02 -9.13 -1.98
C LEU A 226 5.20 -9.86 -1.31
N GLU A 227 6.13 -10.39 -2.10
CA GLU A 227 7.32 -11.09 -1.61
C GLU A 227 8.31 -10.16 -0.89
N ARG A 228 8.24 -8.85 -1.15
CA ARG A 228 9.05 -7.86 -0.45
C ARG A 228 8.39 -7.52 0.88
N VAL A 229 9.13 -7.74 1.95
CA VAL A 229 8.65 -7.53 3.32
C VAL A 229 9.17 -6.23 3.95
N LEU A 230 10.22 -5.65 3.35
CA LEU A 230 10.91 -4.49 3.89
C LEU A 230 11.47 -3.62 2.75
N ASP A 231 11.35 -2.30 2.88
CA ASP A 231 12.13 -1.34 2.11
C ASP A 231 13.07 -0.59 3.06
N LEU A 232 14.36 -0.67 2.79
CA LEU A 232 15.39 -0.03 3.61
C LEU A 232 15.68 1.39 3.10
N SER A 233 16.06 2.29 3.98
CA SER A 233 16.72 3.54 3.58
C SER A 233 18.02 3.25 2.82
N LYS A 234 18.45 4.19 2.00
CA LYS A 234 19.68 4.05 1.19
C LYS A 234 20.90 3.69 2.04
N ALA A 235 21.12 4.40 3.14
CA ALA A 235 22.26 4.14 4.02
C ALA A 235 22.23 2.74 4.66
N ALA A 236 21.05 2.28 5.11
CA ALA A 236 20.91 0.95 5.67
C ALA A 236 21.13 -0.14 4.62
N ALA A 237 20.59 0.05 3.41
CA ALA A 237 20.76 -0.88 2.30
C ALA A 237 22.21 -0.98 1.85
N GLU A 238 22.92 0.14 1.69
CA GLU A 238 24.35 0.15 1.32
C GLU A 238 25.21 -0.52 2.38
N TYR A 239 24.95 -0.24 3.66
CA TYR A 239 25.67 -0.87 4.75
C TYR A 239 25.47 -2.38 4.80
N LEU A 240 24.24 -2.84 4.57
CA LEU A 240 23.88 -4.27 4.53
C LEU A 240 24.24 -4.96 3.20
N GLY A 241 24.56 -4.19 2.14
CA GLY A 241 24.79 -4.72 0.80
C GLY A 241 23.50 -5.22 0.11
N VAL A 242 22.37 -4.60 0.44
CA VAL A 242 21.05 -5.00 -0.07
C VAL A 242 20.74 -4.24 -1.35
N GLY A 243 20.55 -4.99 -2.45
CA GLY A 243 19.84 -4.51 -3.64
C GLY A 243 18.37 -4.90 -3.57
N VAL A 244 18.03 -6.08 -4.11
CA VAL A 244 16.80 -6.83 -3.80
C VAL A 244 17.26 -8.18 -3.26
N THR A 245 17.31 -8.33 -1.95
CA THR A 245 18.03 -9.42 -1.28
C THR A 245 17.16 -10.03 -0.19
N TRP A 246 17.29 -11.34 0.01
CA TRP A 246 16.64 -12.03 1.12
C TRP A 246 17.28 -11.61 2.45
N VAL A 247 16.43 -11.20 3.39
CA VAL A 247 16.84 -10.79 4.73
C VAL A 247 16.06 -11.54 5.81
N GLN A 248 16.64 -11.61 6.99
CA GLN A 248 15.95 -11.94 8.23
C GLN A 248 15.84 -10.69 9.08
N ALA A 249 14.69 -10.48 9.67
CA ALA A 249 14.43 -9.37 10.57
C ALA A 249 13.88 -9.90 11.90
N GLU A 250 14.44 -9.41 12.99
CA GLU A 250 13.97 -9.65 14.34
C GLU A 250 13.38 -8.36 14.90
N VAL A 251 12.22 -8.47 15.50
CA VAL A 251 11.48 -7.32 16.04
C VAL A 251 12.06 -6.93 17.40
N LEU A 252 12.44 -5.65 17.52
CA LEU A 252 12.88 -5.04 18.76
C LEU A 252 11.88 -3.97 19.19
N VAL A 253 11.68 -3.83 20.48
CA VAL A 253 10.85 -2.78 21.08
C VAL A 253 11.64 -1.99 22.11
N VAL A 254 11.14 -0.80 22.43
CA VAL A 254 11.71 0.00 23.53
C VAL A 254 11.52 -0.76 24.84
N ALA A 255 12.59 -0.92 25.59
CA ALA A 255 12.55 -1.57 26.89
C ALA A 255 11.64 -0.79 27.84
N PRO A 256 10.83 -1.48 28.67
CA PRO A 256 10.10 -0.80 29.73
C PRO A 256 11.10 -0.13 30.69
N PRO A 257 10.75 1.04 31.24
CA PRO A 257 11.57 1.67 32.26
C PRO A 257 11.70 0.74 33.48
N ALA A 258 12.91 0.71 34.06
CA ALA A 258 13.21 -0.07 35.24
C ALA A 258 12.48 0.45 36.49
#